data_3e54314d05216965ca086f3c90358a76
#
_entry.id   3e54314d05216965ca086f3c90358a76
#
_cell.length_a   1.000
_cell.length_b   1.000
_cell.length_c   1.000
_cell.angle_alpha   90.00
_cell.angle_beta   90.00
_cell.angle_gamma   90.00
#
_symmetry.space_group_name_H-M   'P 1'
#
loop_
_entity.id
_entity.type
_entity.pdbx_description
1 polymer ?
#
loop_
_entity_poly.entity_id
_entity_poly.type
_entity_poly.pdbx_seq_one_letter_code
_entity_poly.pdbx_strand_id
1 'polypeptide(L)'
;QVDFQRDIRKRDSFQIMYEVFVNENDKVVESGNILYANLKLSGESNSLYFYDKKGSEGHYDKNGKSVKKALMKTPINGARLSSPFGMRKHPIDGFNKMHKGTDFAAPMGTPIMASGDGVIKKAGWCGGGGNCIVIKHNSTYQTVYAHMSKFAKNIRNGVRVKQAQIIGYVGSTG
;
A
#
# COMPACT_ATOMS: atom_id res chain seq x y z
N GLN A 1 11.56 5.08 -5.39
CA GLN A 1 10.64 4.11 -4.79
C GLN A 1 10.34 3.06 -5.83
N VAL A 2 10.55 1.81 -5.47
CA VAL A 2 10.21 0.66 -6.31
C VAL A 2 8.72 0.37 -6.13
N ASP A 3 7.97 0.36 -7.23
CA ASP A 3 6.64 -0.21 -7.29
C ASP A 3 6.77 -1.64 -7.82
N PHE A 4 6.71 -2.62 -6.92
CA PHE A 4 6.91 -4.03 -7.26
C PHE A 4 5.97 -4.56 -8.35
N GLN A 5 4.86 -3.89 -8.61
CA GLN A 5 3.91 -4.28 -9.64
C GLN A 5 4.22 -3.67 -11.02
N ARG A 6 5.03 -2.61 -11.05
CA ARG A 6 5.29 -1.84 -12.29
C ARG A 6 6.75 -1.79 -12.68
N ASP A 7 7.65 -1.78 -11.69
CA ASP A 7 9.06 -1.48 -11.92
C ASP A 7 9.91 -2.74 -12.11
N ILE A 8 9.40 -3.93 -11.71
CA ILE A 8 10.13 -5.19 -11.86
C ILE A 8 10.06 -5.71 -13.29
N ARG A 9 11.20 -6.11 -13.82
CA ARG A 9 11.39 -6.65 -15.17
C ARG A 9 12.02 -8.05 -15.12
N LYS A 10 11.88 -8.79 -16.23
CA LYS A 10 12.62 -10.03 -16.44
C LYS A 10 14.13 -9.74 -16.35
N ARG A 11 14.87 -10.51 -15.54
CA ARG A 11 16.29 -10.39 -15.21
C ARG A 11 16.62 -9.42 -14.06
N ASP A 12 15.65 -8.72 -13.48
CA ASP A 12 15.88 -8.07 -12.21
C ASP A 12 16.13 -9.10 -11.11
N SER A 13 16.91 -8.74 -10.13
CA SER A 13 17.28 -9.62 -9.02
C SER A 13 17.19 -8.90 -7.69
N PHE A 14 17.05 -9.66 -6.63
CA PHE A 14 17.08 -9.13 -5.29
C PHE A 14 17.89 -10.03 -4.35
N GLN A 15 18.45 -9.43 -3.32
CA GLN A 15 19.10 -10.09 -2.21
C GLN A 15 18.47 -9.55 -0.93
N ILE A 16 18.15 -10.44 0.00
CA ILE A 16 17.54 -10.08 1.28
C ILE A 16 18.31 -10.79 2.39
N MET A 17 18.68 -10.03 3.42
CA MET A 17 19.15 -10.55 4.69
C MET A 17 18.11 -10.21 5.75
N TYR A 18 17.62 -11.19 6.48
CA TYR A 18 16.60 -11.03 7.48
C TYR A 18 16.87 -11.91 8.69
N GLU A 19 16.27 -11.54 9.82
CA GLU A 19 16.35 -12.31 11.06
C GLU A 19 15.45 -13.53 10.97
N VAL A 20 15.93 -14.63 11.53
CA VAL A 20 15.12 -15.83 11.79
C VAL A 20 15.22 -16.20 13.26
N PHE A 21 14.12 -16.59 13.85
CA PHE A 21 14.08 -17.16 15.18
C PHE A 21 13.96 -18.67 15.06
N VAL A 22 14.83 -19.39 15.77
CA VAL A 22 14.87 -20.87 15.75
C VAL A 22 14.53 -21.40 17.15
N ASN A 23 13.94 -22.59 17.19
CA ASN A 23 13.73 -23.31 18.44
C ASN A 23 14.98 -24.13 18.83
N GLU A 24 14.89 -24.86 19.94
CA GLU A 24 15.98 -25.69 20.50
C GLU A 24 16.48 -26.79 19.54
N ASN A 25 15.76 -27.07 18.48
CA ASN A 25 16.10 -28.05 17.43
C ASN A 25 16.56 -27.39 16.12
N ASP A 26 17.02 -26.13 16.17
CA ASP A 26 17.43 -25.30 15.01
C ASP A 26 16.36 -25.15 13.92
N LYS A 27 15.08 -25.36 14.28
CA LYS A 27 13.97 -25.19 13.33
C LYS A 27 13.45 -23.76 13.37
N VAL A 28 13.37 -23.13 12.20
CA VAL A 28 12.82 -21.78 12.06
C VAL A 28 11.35 -21.77 12.51
N VAL A 29 11.01 -20.93 13.48
CA VAL A 29 9.67 -20.77 14.04
C VAL A 29 9.06 -19.42 13.69
N GLU A 30 9.90 -18.39 13.43
CA GLU A 30 9.44 -17.03 13.11
C GLU A 30 10.50 -16.32 12.26
N SER A 31 10.06 -15.35 11.45
CA SER A 31 10.91 -14.40 10.71
C SER A 31 10.85 -13.04 11.38
N GLY A 32 12.00 -12.41 11.58
CA GLY A 32 12.10 -11.07 12.12
C GLY A 32 12.20 -9.99 11.05
N ASN A 33 12.96 -8.93 11.35
CA ASN A 33 13.13 -7.79 10.47
C ASN A 33 13.99 -8.12 9.24
N ILE A 34 13.71 -7.46 8.12
CA ILE A 34 14.63 -7.41 6.99
C ILE A 34 15.74 -6.43 7.36
N LEU A 35 16.96 -6.93 7.58
CA LEU A 35 18.12 -6.13 7.98
C LEU A 35 18.77 -5.41 6.79
N TYR A 36 18.78 -6.06 5.64
CA TYR A 36 19.32 -5.53 4.40
C TYR A 36 18.52 -6.05 3.22
N ALA A 37 18.29 -5.19 2.23
CA ALA A 37 17.76 -5.60 0.94
C ALA A 37 18.50 -4.86 -0.17
N ASN A 38 18.86 -5.57 -1.23
CA ASN A 38 19.37 -4.99 -2.46
C ASN A 38 18.48 -5.42 -3.64
N LEU A 39 17.97 -4.43 -4.35
CA LEU A 39 17.13 -4.62 -5.53
C LEU A 39 17.89 -4.11 -6.74
N LYS A 40 18.30 -5.04 -7.61
CA LYS A 40 18.92 -4.69 -8.89
C LYS A 40 17.82 -4.62 -9.94
N LEU A 41 17.42 -3.40 -10.31
CA LEU A 41 16.32 -3.11 -11.22
C LEU A 41 16.87 -2.44 -12.47
N SER A 42 16.63 -3.02 -13.65
CA SER A 42 17.13 -2.51 -14.93
C SER A 42 18.63 -2.18 -14.92
N GLY A 43 19.41 -2.97 -14.16
CA GLY A 43 20.86 -2.80 -14.01
C GLY A 43 21.30 -1.87 -12.87
N GLU A 44 20.41 -1.08 -12.29
CA GLU A 44 20.70 -0.21 -11.14
C GLU A 44 20.48 -0.92 -9.81
N SER A 45 21.44 -0.75 -8.89
CA SER A 45 21.40 -1.33 -7.55
C SER A 45 20.82 -0.36 -6.53
N ASN A 46 19.76 -0.79 -5.85
CA ASN A 46 19.06 -0.03 -4.81
C ASN A 46 19.20 -0.78 -3.48
N SER A 47 20.11 -0.32 -2.62
CA SER A 47 20.35 -0.93 -1.32
C SER A 47 19.56 -0.23 -0.22
N LEU A 48 18.99 -1.03 0.68
CA LEU A 48 18.22 -0.62 1.84
C LEU A 48 18.83 -1.25 3.08
N TYR A 49 18.95 -0.48 4.14
CA TYR A 49 19.53 -0.88 5.41
C TYR A 49 18.51 -0.64 6.52
N PHE A 50 18.29 -1.63 7.35
CA PHE A 50 17.49 -1.45 8.55
C PHE A 50 18.31 -0.76 9.63
N TYR A 51 17.71 0.22 10.27
CA TYR A 51 18.28 0.94 11.40
C TYR A 51 17.28 0.91 12.55
N ASP A 52 17.71 0.38 13.68
CA ASP A 52 16.93 0.27 14.91
C ASP A 52 17.51 1.15 15.99
N LYS A 53 17.05 2.40 16.05
CA LYS A 53 17.32 3.31 17.16
C LYS A 53 16.01 3.99 17.54
N LYS A 54 15.75 4.07 18.83
CA LYS A 54 14.54 4.70 19.39
C LYS A 54 14.23 6.04 18.72
N GLY A 55 13.09 6.13 18.07
CA GLY A 55 12.63 7.33 17.34
C GLY A 55 13.07 7.42 15.87
N SER A 56 13.93 6.51 15.38
CA SER A 56 14.42 6.50 14.00
C SER A 56 14.38 5.11 13.36
N GLU A 57 13.62 4.19 13.95
CA GLU A 57 13.48 2.82 13.46
C GLU A 57 12.91 2.79 12.03
N GLY A 58 13.55 2.05 11.13
CA GLY A 58 13.11 1.90 9.75
C GLY A 58 14.21 1.59 8.76
N HIS A 59 13.84 1.59 7.48
CA HIS A 59 14.76 1.33 6.38
C HIS A 59 15.24 2.64 5.75
N TYR A 60 16.53 2.69 5.43
CA TYR A 60 17.23 3.84 4.89
C TYR A 60 18.03 3.44 3.65
N ASP A 61 18.18 4.35 2.71
CA ASP A 61 19.09 4.18 1.57
C ASP A 61 20.56 4.37 1.98
N LYS A 62 21.49 4.14 1.05
CA LYS A 62 22.93 4.30 1.26
C LYS A 62 23.36 5.70 1.72
N ASN A 63 22.51 6.70 1.55
CA ASN A 63 22.76 8.10 1.94
C ASN A 63 22.09 8.43 3.29
N GLY A 64 21.54 7.46 3.99
CA GLY A 64 20.83 7.66 5.26
C GLY A 64 19.45 8.32 5.12
N LYS A 65 18.86 8.35 3.91
CA LYS A 65 17.53 8.88 3.68
C LYS A 65 16.49 7.77 3.90
N SER A 66 15.50 8.05 4.74
CA SER A 66 14.41 7.11 4.98
C SER A 66 13.66 6.78 3.68
N VAL A 67 13.47 5.49 3.42
CA VAL A 67 12.70 5.01 2.26
C VAL A 67 11.21 4.93 2.52
N LYS A 68 10.79 5.08 3.79
CA LYS A 68 9.38 5.13 4.16
C LYS A 68 8.74 6.39 3.58
N LYS A 69 7.86 6.21 2.62
CA LYS A 69 7.05 7.32 2.09
C LYS A 69 5.79 7.52 2.90
N ALA A 70 5.36 8.78 2.98
CA ALA A 70 4.11 9.13 3.65
C ALA A 70 2.90 8.37 3.07
N LEU A 71 2.91 8.10 1.75
CA LEU A 71 1.83 7.39 1.07
C LEU A 71 2.35 6.35 0.05
N MET A 72 1.80 5.14 0.10
CA MET A 72 1.98 4.12 -0.93
C MET A 72 1.19 4.49 -2.19
N LYS A 73 1.77 4.26 -3.37
CA LYS A 73 1.08 4.48 -4.65
C LYS A 73 0.03 3.41 -4.97
N THR A 74 0.30 2.17 -4.62
CA THR A 74 -0.55 1.02 -4.95
C THR A 74 -0.93 0.28 -3.66
N PRO A 75 -2.11 0.58 -3.08
CA PRO A 75 -2.55 0.00 -1.81
C PRO A 75 -3.25 -1.36 -1.96
N ILE A 76 -3.05 -2.05 -3.08
CA ILE A 76 -3.62 -3.35 -3.40
C ILE A 76 -2.56 -4.21 -4.07
N ASN A 77 -2.24 -5.37 -3.51
CA ASN A 77 -1.31 -6.31 -4.12
C ASN A 77 -1.93 -7.01 -5.33
N GLY A 78 -1.14 -7.17 -6.40
CA GLY A 78 -1.57 -7.87 -7.62
C GLY A 78 -2.61 -7.12 -8.46
N ALA A 79 -2.96 -5.89 -8.12
CA ALA A 79 -3.93 -5.11 -8.86
C ALA A 79 -3.35 -4.47 -10.12
N ARG A 80 -4.12 -4.50 -11.21
CA ARG A 80 -3.80 -3.79 -12.45
C ARG A 80 -4.39 -2.38 -12.40
N LEU A 81 -3.59 -1.36 -12.75
CA LEU A 81 -4.13 -0.02 -13.00
C LEU A 81 -5.09 -0.09 -14.19
N SER A 82 -6.36 0.13 -13.94
CA SER A 82 -7.41 0.07 -14.98
C SER A 82 -7.78 1.45 -15.52
N SER A 83 -7.73 2.51 -14.68
CA SER A 83 -7.96 3.88 -15.13
C SER A 83 -7.18 4.89 -14.26
N PRO A 84 -6.41 5.79 -14.88
CA PRO A 84 -5.67 6.83 -14.15
C PRO A 84 -6.59 7.99 -13.73
N PHE A 85 -6.08 8.82 -12.82
CA PHE A 85 -6.64 10.14 -12.53
C PHE A 85 -6.55 11.05 -13.76
N GLY A 86 -7.55 11.88 -14.00
CA GLY A 86 -7.54 12.89 -15.07
C GLY A 86 -8.80 12.92 -15.91
N MET A 87 -8.78 13.76 -16.93
CA MET A 87 -9.89 13.85 -17.90
C MET A 87 -9.96 12.59 -18.74
N ARG A 88 -11.13 11.97 -18.80
CA ARG A 88 -11.39 10.81 -19.65
C ARG A 88 -12.82 10.81 -20.18
N LYS A 89 -13.05 10.12 -21.29
CA LYS A 89 -14.41 9.83 -21.75
C LYS A 89 -15.09 8.92 -20.73
N HIS A 90 -16.24 9.38 -20.21
CA HIS A 90 -16.98 8.60 -19.22
C HIS A 90 -17.52 7.32 -19.85
N PRO A 91 -17.32 6.13 -19.26
CA PRO A 91 -17.68 4.86 -19.89
C PRO A 91 -19.19 4.69 -20.12
N ILE A 92 -20.03 5.34 -19.32
CA ILE A 92 -21.51 5.28 -19.43
C ILE A 92 -22.03 6.53 -20.15
N ASP A 93 -21.65 7.72 -19.69
CA ASP A 93 -22.23 8.99 -20.16
C ASP A 93 -21.66 9.46 -21.52
N GLY A 94 -20.51 8.91 -21.94
CA GLY A 94 -19.90 9.19 -23.24
C GLY A 94 -19.23 10.55 -23.42
N PHE A 95 -19.39 11.49 -22.50
CA PHE A 95 -18.71 12.80 -22.53
C PHE A 95 -17.42 12.82 -21.70
N ASN A 96 -16.58 13.82 -21.92
CA ASN A 96 -15.35 13.98 -21.15
C ASN A 96 -15.67 14.41 -19.71
N LYS A 97 -15.23 13.58 -18.73
CA LYS A 97 -15.45 13.82 -17.32
C LYS A 97 -14.15 13.65 -16.56
N MET A 98 -13.95 14.49 -15.54
CA MET A 98 -12.79 14.39 -14.65
C MET A 98 -12.90 13.16 -13.76
N HIS A 99 -11.99 12.22 -13.92
CA HIS A 99 -11.81 11.10 -13.00
C HIS A 99 -10.97 11.56 -11.81
N LYS A 100 -11.62 11.67 -10.64
CA LYS A 100 -11.01 12.22 -9.40
C LYS A 100 -10.21 11.19 -8.60
N GLY A 101 -10.01 10.00 -9.13
CA GLY A 101 -9.29 8.92 -8.48
C GLY A 101 -8.47 8.09 -9.45
N THR A 102 -7.87 7.02 -8.94
CA THR A 102 -7.17 6.01 -9.71
C THR A 102 -7.90 4.69 -9.51
N ASP A 103 -8.32 4.04 -10.59
CA ASP A 103 -9.00 2.75 -10.51
C ASP A 103 -7.98 1.61 -10.60
N PHE A 104 -8.07 0.69 -9.66
CA PHE A 104 -7.32 -0.55 -9.64
C PHE A 104 -8.28 -1.74 -9.85
N ALA A 105 -8.05 -2.54 -10.88
CA ALA A 105 -8.77 -3.77 -11.11
C ALA A 105 -8.08 -4.93 -10.36
N ALA A 106 -8.83 -5.57 -9.47
CA ALA A 106 -8.42 -6.77 -8.73
C ALA A 106 -9.63 -7.67 -8.50
N PRO A 107 -9.44 -8.98 -8.26
CA PRO A 107 -10.53 -9.89 -7.91
C PRO A 107 -11.29 -9.40 -6.67
N MET A 108 -12.62 -9.65 -6.65
CA MET A 108 -13.44 -9.36 -5.47
C MET A 108 -12.87 -10.06 -4.24
N GLY A 109 -12.86 -9.36 -3.10
CA GLY A 109 -12.29 -9.88 -1.86
C GLY A 109 -10.77 -9.71 -1.70
N THR A 110 -10.06 -9.19 -2.71
CA THR A 110 -8.63 -8.84 -2.57
C THR A 110 -8.45 -7.82 -1.45
N PRO A 111 -7.47 -8.00 -0.53
CA PRO A 111 -7.22 -7.06 0.55
C PRO A 111 -6.82 -5.67 0.04
N ILE A 112 -7.42 -4.65 0.63
CA ILE A 112 -7.07 -3.24 0.43
C ILE A 112 -6.32 -2.75 1.67
N MET A 113 -5.18 -2.09 1.44
CA MET A 113 -4.30 -1.59 2.50
C MET A 113 -4.39 -0.08 2.63
N ALA A 114 -4.14 0.43 3.84
CA ALA A 114 -3.96 1.86 4.05
C ALA A 114 -2.69 2.34 3.33
N SER A 115 -2.81 3.38 2.52
CA SER A 115 -1.66 3.96 1.78
C SER A 115 -0.62 4.60 2.72
N GLY A 116 -1.00 4.98 3.92
CA GLY A 116 -0.13 5.58 4.92
C GLY A 116 -0.69 5.48 6.33
N ASP A 117 0.14 5.81 7.31
CA ASP A 117 -0.30 5.97 8.71
C ASP A 117 -1.37 7.07 8.78
N GLY A 118 -2.39 6.90 9.60
CA GLY A 118 -3.44 7.92 9.74
C GLY A 118 -4.57 7.53 10.67
N VAL A 119 -5.63 8.33 10.63
CA VAL A 119 -6.86 8.13 11.40
C VAL A 119 -8.04 8.02 10.45
N ILE A 120 -8.85 6.99 10.61
CA ILE A 120 -10.09 6.81 9.84
C ILE A 120 -11.07 7.91 10.19
N LYS A 121 -11.42 8.74 9.21
CA LYS A 121 -12.42 9.80 9.34
C LYS A 121 -13.81 9.32 8.97
N LYS A 122 -13.89 8.35 8.06
CA LYS A 122 -15.14 7.73 7.67
C LYS A 122 -14.89 6.26 7.32
N ALA A 123 -15.76 5.39 7.79
CA ALA A 123 -15.94 4.02 7.33
C ALA A 123 -17.45 3.80 7.23
N GLY A 124 -17.99 3.70 6.00
CA GLY A 124 -19.42 3.63 5.76
C GLY A 124 -19.79 3.90 4.31
N TRP A 125 -21.06 4.18 4.04
CA TRP A 125 -21.56 4.45 2.70
C TRP A 125 -21.21 5.87 2.21
N CYS A 126 -20.74 5.98 0.97
CA CYS A 126 -20.28 7.21 0.33
C CYS A 126 -21.02 7.54 -0.98
N GLY A 127 -22.32 7.32 -1.04
CA GLY A 127 -23.10 7.54 -2.26
C GLY A 127 -22.56 6.67 -3.41
N GLY A 128 -22.31 7.25 -4.59
CA GLY A 128 -21.76 6.55 -5.74
C GLY A 128 -20.39 5.87 -5.53
N GLY A 129 -19.72 6.11 -4.42
CA GLY A 129 -18.50 5.37 -4.03
C GLY A 129 -18.77 4.09 -3.24
N GLY A 130 -20.05 3.79 -2.94
CA GLY A 130 -20.45 2.62 -2.17
C GLY A 130 -19.86 2.57 -0.77
N ASN A 131 -19.51 1.40 -0.30
CA ASN A 131 -18.76 1.25 0.94
C ASN A 131 -17.37 1.87 0.77
N CYS A 132 -17.07 2.87 1.59
CA CYS A 132 -15.82 3.60 1.49
C CYS A 132 -15.13 3.80 2.84
N ILE A 133 -13.82 4.02 2.79
CA ILE A 133 -13.00 4.45 3.91
C ILE A 133 -12.30 5.76 3.51
N VAL A 134 -12.31 6.73 4.41
CA VAL A 134 -11.51 7.95 4.32
C VAL A 134 -10.50 7.98 5.45
N ILE A 135 -9.22 8.08 5.12
CA ILE A 135 -8.12 8.17 6.08
C ILE A 135 -7.48 9.55 6.00
N LYS A 136 -7.42 10.25 7.13
CA LYS A 136 -6.65 11.49 7.28
C LYS A 136 -5.24 11.12 7.76
N HIS A 137 -4.24 11.44 6.94
CA HIS A 137 -2.83 11.15 7.23
C HIS A 137 -2.17 12.31 8.00
N ASN A 138 -2.41 13.54 7.57
CA ASN A 138 -1.92 14.76 8.21
C ASN A 138 -2.83 15.95 7.87
N SER A 139 -2.36 17.20 8.06
CA SER A 139 -3.11 18.42 7.71
C SER A 139 -3.33 18.57 6.21
N THR A 140 -2.47 17.99 5.37
CA THR A 140 -2.46 18.18 3.91
C THR A 140 -3.08 17.01 3.15
N TYR A 141 -2.86 15.76 3.60
CA TYR A 141 -3.21 14.56 2.85
C TYR A 141 -4.30 13.73 3.51
N GLN A 142 -5.24 13.32 2.69
CA GLN A 142 -6.18 12.23 2.98
C GLN A 142 -6.30 11.29 1.79
N THR A 143 -6.66 10.04 2.04
CA THR A 143 -6.95 9.05 0.99
C THR A 143 -8.36 8.52 1.14
N VAL A 144 -8.96 8.17 0.00
CA VAL A 144 -10.30 7.59 -0.07
C VAL A 144 -10.20 6.24 -0.78
N TYR A 145 -10.85 5.24 -0.22
CA TYR A 145 -10.95 3.88 -0.76
C TYR A 145 -12.44 3.58 -0.95
N ALA A 146 -12.84 3.35 -2.17
CA ALA A 146 -14.25 3.22 -2.56
C ALA A 146 -14.58 1.82 -3.11
N HIS A 147 -15.86 1.56 -3.33
CA HIS A 147 -16.39 0.33 -3.93
C HIS A 147 -16.03 -0.95 -3.17
N MET A 148 -15.83 -0.85 -1.85
CA MET A 148 -15.42 -2.00 -1.02
C MET A 148 -16.59 -2.98 -0.83
N SER A 149 -16.27 -4.29 -0.76
CA SER A 149 -17.25 -5.30 -0.38
C SER A 149 -17.55 -5.27 1.12
N LYS A 150 -16.50 -5.12 1.94
CA LYS A 150 -16.59 -5.05 3.40
C LYS A 150 -15.35 -4.38 3.99
N PHE A 151 -15.47 -3.89 5.22
CA PHE A 151 -14.36 -3.39 6.02
C PHE A 151 -13.66 -4.55 6.75
N ALA A 152 -12.39 -4.38 7.07
CA ALA A 152 -11.65 -5.32 7.90
C ALA A 152 -12.11 -5.22 9.37
N LYS A 153 -11.80 -6.25 10.16
CA LYS A 153 -12.17 -6.31 11.58
C LYS A 153 -11.61 -5.08 12.32
N ASN A 154 -12.42 -4.49 13.20
CA ASN A 154 -12.09 -3.30 14.00
C ASN A 154 -11.84 -2.00 13.21
N ILE A 155 -12.11 -1.96 11.92
CA ILE A 155 -12.02 -0.75 11.10
C ILE A 155 -13.31 0.05 11.25
N ARG A 156 -13.22 1.21 11.91
CA ARG A 156 -14.33 2.16 12.15
C ARG A 156 -13.81 3.58 12.32
N ASN A 157 -14.71 4.53 12.33
CA ASN A 157 -14.37 5.95 12.54
C ASN A 157 -13.53 6.15 13.80
N GLY A 158 -12.52 6.99 13.73
CA GLY A 158 -11.61 7.33 14.82
C GLY A 158 -10.44 6.36 15.04
N VAL A 159 -10.45 5.18 14.42
CA VAL A 159 -9.37 4.20 14.57
C VAL A 159 -8.09 4.67 13.88
N ARG A 160 -6.95 4.51 14.54
CA ARG A 160 -5.62 4.70 13.95
C ARG A 160 -5.23 3.48 13.14
N VAL A 161 -4.67 3.72 11.97
CA VAL A 161 -4.14 2.67 11.08
C VAL A 161 -2.69 2.97 10.71
N LYS A 162 -1.96 1.91 10.42
CA LYS A 162 -0.57 1.97 9.92
C LYS A 162 -0.55 1.80 8.40
N GLN A 163 0.49 2.32 7.75
CA GLN A 163 0.76 2.03 6.32
C GLN A 163 0.81 0.51 6.10
N ALA A 164 0.24 0.05 5.00
CA ALA A 164 0.09 -1.36 4.62
C ALA A 164 -0.87 -2.20 5.52
N GLN A 165 -1.48 -1.62 6.55
CA GLN A 165 -2.53 -2.32 7.31
C GLN A 165 -3.74 -2.59 6.43
N ILE A 166 -4.27 -3.83 6.46
CA ILE A 166 -5.50 -4.18 5.75
C ILE A 166 -6.68 -3.43 6.39
N ILE A 167 -7.42 -2.68 5.57
CA ILE A 167 -8.55 -1.86 6.00
C ILE A 167 -9.89 -2.37 5.46
N GLY A 168 -9.87 -3.20 4.43
CA GLY A 168 -11.07 -3.80 3.84
C GLY A 168 -10.74 -4.59 2.58
N TYR A 169 -11.74 -4.84 1.76
CA TYR A 169 -11.64 -5.77 0.65
C TYR A 169 -12.35 -5.24 -0.60
N VAL A 170 -11.79 -5.55 -1.75
CA VAL A 170 -12.33 -5.18 -3.07
C VAL A 170 -13.77 -5.67 -3.21
N GLY A 171 -14.61 -4.82 -3.76
CA GLY A 171 -16.01 -5.09 -4.07
C GLY A 171 -16.47 -4.35 -5.32
N SER A 172 -17.78 -4.18 -5.43
CA SER A 172 -18.46 -3.48 -6.52
C SER A 172 -19.65 -2.67 -6.01
N THR A 173 -19.58 -2.15 -4.77
CA THR A 173 -20.66 -1.37 -4.16
C THR A 173 -20.64 0.09 -4.65
N GLY A 174 -21.80 0.71 -4.75
CA GLY A 174 -21.95 2.11 -5.22
C GLY A 174 -22.51 2.28 -6.61
#